data_d382314aa4ebf59d6cc0331b2c1ba450
#
_entry.id   d382314aa4ebf59d6cc0331b2c1ba450
#
_cell.length_a   1.000
_cell.length_b   1.000
_cell.length_c   1.000
_cell.angle_alpha   90.00
_cell.angle_beta   90.00
_cell.angle_gamma   90.00
#
_symmetry.space_group_name_H-M   'P 1'
#
loop_
_entity.id
_entity.type
_entity.pdbx_description
1 polymer ?
#
loop_
_entity_poly.entity_id
_entity_poly.type
_entity_poly.pdbx_seq_one_letter_code
_entity_poly.pdbx_strand_id
1 'polypeptide(L)'
;KIKKLQANSTVTNEEAMYLNLWQREIESIGDELIAANDIEYTNSKVQVMATIDSFGNLIKSEILISSGNTYVDKMAIDILEKAAPFAPFDPKMINEYGILEIIRDWNFTPR
;
A
#
# COMPACT_ATOMS: atom_id res chain seq x y z
N LYS A 1 18.75 0.81 7.26
CA LYS A 1 17.78 0.07 8.11
C LYS A 1 16.43 -0.01 7.44
N ILE A 2 15.72 -1.07 7.74
CA ILE A 2 14.38 -1.32 7.24
C ILE A 2 13.42 -1.36 8.43
N LYS A 3 12.32 -0.62 8.35
CA LYS A 3 11.26 -0.68 9.34
C LYS A 3 10.02 -1.32 8.72
N LYS A 4 9.44 -2.30 9.42
CA LYS A 4 8.22 -2.96 8.99
C LYS A 4 7.03 -2.44 9.81
N LEU A 5 5.98 -1.98 9.13
CA LEU A 5 4.75 -1.51 9.75
C LEU A 5 3.58 -2.39 9.33
N GLN A 6 3.04 -3.12 10.28
CA GLN A 6 1.83 -3.93 10.14
C GLN A 6 0.66 -3.19 10.80
N ALA A 7 -0.56 -3.69 10.61
CA ALA A 7 -1.75 -3.04 11.16
C ALA A 7 -1.71 -2.87 12.68
N ASN A 8 -1.05 -3.81 13.39
CA ASN A 8 -0.95 -3.79 14.86
C ASN A 8 0.36 -3.19 15.38
N SER A 9 1.18 -2.61 14.50
CA SER A 9 2.44 -1.99 14.91
C SER A 9 2.20 -0.70 15.70
N THR A 10 3.03 -0.45 16.70
CA THR A 10 3.08 0.86 17.35
C THR A 10 3.80 1.83 16.41
N VAL A 11 3.20 2.99 16.18
CA VAL A 11 3.73 3.98 15.24
C VAL A 11 3.94 5.32 15.93
N THR A 12 4.90 6.10 15.44
CA THR A 12 5.08 7.49 15.84
C THR A 12 4.02 8.37 15.20
N ASN A 13 3.90 9.62 15.66
CA ASN A 13 2.98 10.58 15.02
C ASN A 13 3.32 10.79 13.55
N GLU A 14 4.61 10.89 13.22
CA GLU A 14 5.07 11.09 11.84
C GLU A 14 4.73 9.89 10.97
N GLU A 15 4.92 8.68 11.50
CA GLU A 15 4.55 7.46 10.78
C GLU A 15 3.04 7.38 10.58
N ALA A 16 2.25 7.74 11.58
CA ALA A 16 0.79 7.75 11.46
C ALA A 16 0.33 8.73 10.37
N MET A 17 0.91 9.93 10.31
CA MET A 17 0.63 10.90 9.26
C MET A 17 1.02 10.36 7.89
N TYR A 18 2.19 9.75 7.79
CA TYR A 18 2.67 9.17 6.54
C TYR A 18 1.73 8.07 6.05
N LEU A 19 1.33 7.16 6.95
CA LEU A 19 0.42 6.06 6.62
C LEU A 19 -0.95 6.58 6.18
N ASN A 20 -1.45 7.67 6.79
CA ASN A 20 -2.71 8.28 6.37
C ASN A 20 -2.63 8.85 4.96
N LEU A 21 -1.55 9.54 4.61
CA LEU A 21 -1.34 10.06 3.25
C LEU A 21 -1.22 8.92 2.25
N TRP A 22 -0.45 7.89 2.61
CA TRP A 22 -0.28 6.69 1.79
C TRP A 22 -1.62 6.01 1.53
N GLN A 23 -2.43 5.82 2.58
CA GLN A 23 -3.74 5.18 2.48
C GLN A 23 -4.70 5.96 1.59
N ARG A 24 -4.72 7.30 1.71
CA ARG A 24 -5.56 8.15 0.86
C ARG A 24 -5.19 8.02 -0.61
N GLU A 25 -3.89 8.02 -0.90
CA GLU A 25 -3.41 7.86 -2.27
C GLU A 25 -3.82 6.51 -2.84
N ILE A 26 -3.64 5.44 -2.05
CA ILE A 26 -4.05 4.09 -2.44
C ILE A 26 -5.55 4.02 -2.72
N GLU A 27 -6.38 4.59 -1.87
CA GLU A 27 -7.84 4.58 -2.05
C GLU A 27 -8.26 5.34 -3.30
N SER A 28 -7.65 6.49 -3.55
CA SER A 28 -7.93 7.31 -4.73
C SER A 28 -7.60 6.55 -6.02
N ILE A 29 -6.41 5.98 -6.10
CA ILE A 29 -5.97 5.22 -7.27
C ILE A 29 -6.77 3.92 -7.40
N GLY A 30 -7.08 3.27 -6.28
CA GLY A 30 -7.89 2.06 -6.27
C GLY A 30 -9.27 2.28 -6.85
N ASP A 31 -9.95 3.35 -6.43
CA ASP A 31 -11.28 3.71 -6.95
C ASP A 31 -11.21 3.99 -8.45
N GLU A 32 -10.19 4.71 -8.91
CA GLU A 32 -9.98 5.04 -10.30
C GLU A 32 -9.79 3.77 -11.16
N LEU A 33 -8.90 2.87 -10.73
CA LEU A 33 -8.60 1.64 -11.46
C LEU A 33 -9.77 0.67 -11.49
N ILE A 34 -10.50 0.54 -10.38
CA ILE A 34 -11.68 -0.33 -10.31
C ILE A 34 -12.76 0.18 -11.27
N ALA A 35 -13.01 1.48 -11.28
CA ALA A 35 -13.99 2.08 -12.17
C ALA A 35 -13.61 1.91 -13.64
N ALA A 36 -12.33 2.09 -13.97
CA ALA A 36 -11.83 2.04 -15.34
C ALA A 36 -11.88 0.63 -15.93
N ASN A 37 -11.70 -0.40 -15.11
CA ASN A 37 -11.58 -1.78 -15.59
C ASN A 37 -12.87 -2.58 -15.49
N ASP A 38 -13.90 -2.06 -14.84
CA ASP A 38 -15.21 -2.69 -14.69
C ASP A 38 -15.10 -4.17 -14.28
N ILE A 39 -14.27 -4.42 -13.28
CA ILE A 39 -13.98 -5.78 -12.84
C ILE A 39 -15.10 -6.28 -11.93
N GLU A 40 -15.70 -7.42 -12.32
CA GLU A 40 -16.61 -8.14 -11.44
C GLU A 40 -15.81 -8.99 -10.46
N TYR A 41 -16.11 -8.82 -9.20
CA TYR A 41 -15.50 -9.63 -8.15
C TYR A 41 -16.46 -9.77 -6.98
N THR A 42 -16.30 -10.86 -6.25
CA THR A 42 -16.96 -11.06 -4.95
C THR A 42 -16.10 -10.43 -3.87
N ASN A 43 -16.59 -10.40 -2.63
CA ASN A 43 -15.79 -9.94 -1.51
C ASN A 43 -14.46 -10.69 -1.49
N SER A 44 -13.37 -9.95 -1.66
CA SER A 44 -12.03 -10.50 -1.75
C SER A 44 -11.12 -9.76 -0.80
N LYS A 45 -10.25 -10.49 -0.12
CA LYS A 45 -9.25 -9.92 0.78
C LYS A 45 -7.87 -10.34 0.29
N VAL A 46 -6.97 -9.38 0.21
CA VAL A 46 -5.59 -9.61 -0.21
C VAL A 46 -4.68 -8.95 0.81
N GLN A 47 -3.56 -9.59 1.14
CA GLN A 47 -2.53 -8.94 1.96
C GLN A 47 -1.38 -8.53 1.06
N VAL A 48 -1.04 -7.25 1.11
CA VAL A 48 0.02 -6.66 0.30
C VAL A 48 1.17 -6.17 1.17
N MET A 49 2.36 -6.10 0.58
CA MET A 49 3.49 -5.40 1.15
C MET A 49 4.05 -4.44 0.13
N ALA A 50 4.18 -3.17 0.53
CA ALA A 50 4.85 -2.14 -0.25
C ALA A 50 6.18 -1.81 0.43
N THR A 51 7.27 -1.87 -0.32
CA THR A 51 8.60 -1.47 0.15
C THR A 51 8.94 -0.12 -0.47
N ILE A 52 9.16 0.89 0.37
CA ILE A 52 9.29 2.29 -0.05
C ILE A 52 10.59 2.85 0.51
N ASP A 53 11.33 3.60 -0.32
CA ASP A 53 12.53 4.30 0.14
C ASP A 53 12.19 5.70 0.69
N SER A 54 13.20 6.39 1.23
CA SER A 54 12.99 7.69 1.87
C SER A 54 12.55 8.79 0.91
N PHE A 55 12.73 8.61 -0.39
CA PHE A 55 12.27 9.54 -1.42
C PHE A 55 10.83 9.27 -1.86
N GLY A 56 10.23 8.20 -1.37
CA GLY A 56 8.88 7.79 -1.76
C GLY A 56 8.82 6.81 -2.93
N ASN A 57 9.97 6.34 -3.40
CA ASN A 57 9.99 5.38 -4.50
C ASN A 57 9.53 4.01 -4.04
N LEU A 58 8.66 3.38 -4.83
CA LEU A 58 8.25 2.01 -4.61
C LEU A 58 9.38 1.08 -5.11
N ILE A 59 10.09 0.48 -4.17
CA ILE A 59 11.20 -0.44 -4.48
C ILE A 59 10.65 -1.81 -4.87
N LYS A 60 9.61 -2.26 -4.15
CA LYS A 60 9.04 -3.58 -4.32
C LYS A 60 7.58 -3.59 -3.90
N SER A 61 6.78 -4.36 -4.62
CA SER A 61 5.38 -4.64 -4.25
C SER A 61 5.17 -6.14 -4.29
N GLU A 62 4.51 -6.69 -3.27
CA GLU A 62 4.30 -8.12 -3.14
C GLU A 62 2.90 -8.43 -2.64
N ILE A 63 2.37 -9.57 -3.12
CA ILE A 63 1.20 -10.18 -2.53
C ILE A 63 1.70 -11.20 -1.50
N LEU A 64 1.42 -10.96 -0.23
CA LEU A 64 1.80 -11.87 0.84
C LEU A 64 0.76 -12.97 1.03
N ILE A 65 -0.52 -12.62 0.93
CA ILE A 65 -1.63 -13.58 0.99
C ILE A 65 -2.55 -13.26 -0.17
N SER A 66 -2.69 -14.20 -1.09
CA SER A 66 -3.55 -14.06 -2.27
C SER A 66 -5.02 -13.97 -1.89
N SER A 67 -5.77 -13.22 -2.67
CA SER A 67 -7.23 -13.18 -2.57
C SER A 67 -7.90 -14.48 -3.08
N GLY A 68 -7.15 -15.32 -3.78
CA GLY A 68 -7.69 -16.46 -4.51
C GLY A 68 -8.20 -16.10 -5.90
N ASN A 69 -8.07 -14.84 -6.30
CA ASN A 69 -8.50 -14.35 -7.61
C ASN A 69 -7.32 -13.59 -8.24
N THR A 70 -6.83 -14.12 -9.36
CA THR A 70 -5.63 -13.55 -10.02
C THR A 70 -5.86 -12.12 -10.50
N TYR A 71 -7.07 -11.76 -10.90
CA TYR A 71 -7.40 -10.41 -11.35
C TYR A 71 -7.36 -9.42 -10.18
N VAL A 72 -7.87 -9.83 -9.01
CA VAL A 72 -7.82 -8.99 -7.80
C VAL A 72 -6.38 -8.80 -7.34
N ASP A 73 -5.60 -9.88 -7.32
CA ASP A 73 -4.18 -9.79 -6.93
C ASP A 73 -3.41 -8.87 -7.87
N LYS A 74 -3.63 -9.00 -9.18
CA LYS A 74 -2.99 -8.12 -10.17
C LYS A 74 -3.42 -6.68 -9.99
N MET A 75 -4.70 -6.45 -9.71
CA MET A 75 -5.23 -5.12 -9.45
C MET A 75 -4.53 -4.49 -8.24
N ALA A 76 -4.32 -5.24 -7.18
CA ALA A 76 -3.64 -4.74 -5.98
C ALA A 76 -2.22 -4.26 -6.31
N ILE A 77 -1.47 -5.03 -7.09
CA ILE A 77 -0.13 -4.63 -7.54
C ILE A 77 -0.20 -3.38 -8.44
N ASP A 78 -1.14 -3.35 -9.39
CA ASP A 78 -1.31 -2.20 -10.29
C ASP A 78 -1.64 -0.92 -9.51
N ILE A 79 -2.44 -1.02 -8.44
CA ILE A 79 -2.75 0.11 -7.57
C ILE A 79 -1.47 0.67 -6.94
N LEU A 80 -0.64 -0.19 -6.37
CA LEU A 80 0.62 0.23 -5.75
C LEU A 80 1.54 0.90 -6.76
N GLU A 81 1.71 0.29 -7.93
CA GLU A 81 2.60 0.81 -8.97
C GLU A 81 2.09 2.16 -9.51
N LYS A 82 0.80 2.30 -9.70
CA LYS A 82 0.22 3.54 -10.22
C LYS A 82 0.21 4.66 -9.18
N ALA A 83 0.06 4.32 -7.91
CA ALA A 83 0.08 5.32 -6.83
C ALA A 83 1.49 5.88 -6.59
N ALA A 84 2.52 5.11 -6.90
CA ALA A 84 3.91 5.55 -6.74
C ALA A 84 4.29 6.63 -7.77
N PRO A 85 5.23 7.55 -7.45
CA PRO A 85 5.92 7.66 -6.18
C PRO A 85 5.04 8.25 -5.08
N PHE A 86 5.33 7.85 -3.85
CA PHE A 86 4.62 8.34 -2.67
C PHE A 86 5.32 9.58 -2.12
N ALA A 87 4.79 10.15 -1.04
CA ALA A 87 5.43 11.27 -0.39
C ALA A 87 6.81 10.86 0.16
N PRO A 88 7.81 11.76 0.18
CA PRO A 88 9.07 11.48 0.86
C PRO A 88 8.83 11.35 2.37
N PHE A 89 9.73 10.63 3.03
CA PHE A 89 9.64 10.46 4.48
C PHE A 89 9.83 11.78 5.22
N ASP A 90 9.17 11.93 6.35
CA ASP A 90 9.44 12.99 7.30
C ASP A 90 10.88 12.86 7.79
N PRO A 91 11.59 14.00 8.08
CA PRO A 91 12.97 13.95 8.58
C PRO A 91 13.18 13.06 9.80
N LYS A 92 12.21 12.98 10.70
CA LYS A 92 12.30 12.10 11.87
C LYS A 92 12.31 10.63 11.48
N MET A 93 11.58 10.27 10.44
CA MET A 93 11.58 8.90 9.90
C MET A 93 12.94 8.60 9.25
N ILE A 94 13.46 9.54 8.46
CA ILE A 94 14.75 9.38 7.78
C ILE A 94 15.89 9.15 8.79
N ASN A 95 15.82 9.79 9.95
CA ASN A 95 16.83 9.61 10.99
C ASN A 95 16.87 8.18 11.56
N GLU A 96 15.77 7.46 11.44
CA GLU A 96 15.62 6.12 12.02
C GLU A 96 15.88 5.01 11.02
N TYR A 97 15.45 5.19 9.76
CA TYR A 97 15.55 4.16 8.73
C TYR A 97 15.44 4.76 7.33
N GLY A 98 15.95 4.01 6.35
CA GLY A 98 15.91 4.43 4.95
C GLY A 98 14.87 3.71 4.11
N ILE A 99 14.32 2.63 4.64
CA ILE A 99 13.36 1.77 3.94
C ILE A 99 12.18 1.45 4.87
N LEU A 100 10.98 1.55 4.32
CA LEU A 100 9.74 1.23 5.04
C LEU A 100 9.02 0.12 4.30
N GLU A 101 8.68 -0.94 5.03
CA GLU A 101 7.81 -2.01 4.52
C GLU A 101 6.45 -1.86 5.16
N ILE A 102 5.43 -1.57 4.33
CA ILE A 102 4.05 -1.41 4.80
C ILE A 102 3.27 -2.66 4.42
N ILE A 103 2.74 -3.36 5.42
CA ILE A 103 1.92 -4.55 5.23
C ILE A 103 0.48 -4.20 5.60
N ARG A 104 -0.45 -4.46 4.69
CA ARG A 104 -1.87 -4.16 4.90
C ARG A 104 -2.76 -5.23 4.27
N ASP A 105 -3.88 -5.48 4.93
CA ASP A 105 -4.98 -6.25 4.36
C ASP A 105 -5.89 -5.28 3.62
N TRP A 106 -6.15 -5.56 2.34
CA TRP A 106 -7.10 -4.79 1.54
C TRP A 106 -8.33 -5.63 1.27
N ASN A 107 -9.50 -5.02 1.44
CA ASN A 107 -10.78 -5.64 1.13
C ASN A 107 -11.34 -5.02 -0.13
N PHE A 108 -11.61 -5.87 -1.13
CA PHE A 108 -12.29 -5.47 -2.36
C PHE A 108 -13.72 -5.97 -2.26
N THR A 109 -14.66 -5.03 -2.16
CA THR A 109 -16.08 -5.35 -2.02
C THR A 109 -16.85 -4.81 -3.23
N PRO A 110 -17.78 -5.59 -3.79
CA PRO A 110 -18.61 -5.11 -4.90
C PRO A 110 -19.41 -3.87 -4.48
N ARG A 111 -19.62 -2.99 -5.43
CA ARG A 111 -20.45 -1.81 -5.22
C ARG A 111 -21.91 -2.10 -5.53
#